data_68a0669c6e065e0aa9e5347d6d5afb50
#
_entry.id   68a0669c6e065e0aa9e5347d6d5afb50
#
_cell.length_a   1.000
_cell.length_b   1.000
_cell.length_c   1.000
_cell.angle_alpha   90.00
_cell.angle_beta   90.00
_cell.angle_gamma   90.00
#
_symmetry.space_group_name_H-M   'P 1'
#
loop_
_entity.id
_entity.type
_entity.pdbx_description
1 polymer ?
#
loop_
_entity_poly.entity_id
_entity_poly.type
_entity_poly.pdbx_seq_one_letter_code
_entity_poly.pdbx_strand_id
1 'polypeptide(L)'
;LYPQSVVYAIDGHLSTHEESLLSGELDMFFGYNSVSNSRLSYETIYEDRLVIVLPKKHPATAHAEKKDTCIYPWLDLSHVAKERFILQHSNQSIRQLEEDALLYSDVLPELTYKISSIDAGIRLAEQGYGVAFTLNSYLSTLKLSPDSIILQVGDPTLKIPFSAVYRKGDEARKELQEWIRITRNIAFAFAPLKEYDCI
;
A
#
# COMPACT_ATOMS: atom_id res chain seq x y z
N LEU A 1 13.12 -22.73 -15.11
CA LEU A 1 14.06 -21.74 -15.56
C LEU A 1 13.96 -21.64 -17.08
N TYR A 2 13.80 -20.44 -17.60
CA TYR A 2 13.49 -20.14 -19.01
C TYR A 2 14.64 -19.33 -19.62
N PRO A 3 15.75 -19.99 -20.04
CA PRO A 3 16.97 -19.28 -20.50
C PRO A 3 16.78 -18.45 -21.76
N GLN A 4 15.67 -18.63 -22.47
CA GLN A 4 15.33 -17.85 -23.66
C GLN A 4 14.35 -16.71 -23.40
N SER A 5 13.84 -16.57 -22.17
CA SER A 5 12.96 -15.48 -21.80
C SER A 5 13.77 -14.22 -21.51
N VAL A 6 13.36 -13.13 -22.13
CA VAL A 6 13.88 -11.77 -21.83
C VAL A 6 12.89 -11.08 -20.93
N VAL A 7 13.35 -10.56 -19.80
CA VAL A 7 12.52 -9.85 -18.84
C VAL A 7 12.82 -8.36 -18.93
N TYR A 8 11.79 -7.57 -19.24
CA TYR A 8 11.84 -6.13 -19.14
C TYR A 8 10.97 -5.70 -17.96
N ALA A 9 11.57 -5.07 -16.96
CA ALA A 9 10.84 -4.47 -15.85
C ALA A 9 10.67 -2.98 -16.11
N ILE A 10 9.43 -2.50 -16.05
CA ILE A 10 9.08 -1.10 -16.25
C ILE A 10 8.22 -0.62 -15.09
N ASP A 11 8.47 0.58 -14.62
CA ASP A 11 7.61 1.26 -13.65
C ASP A 11 6.65 2.20 -14.39
N GLY A 12 5.42 2.32 -13.89
CA GLY A 12 4.44 3.19 -14.52
C GLY A 12 3.12 3.26 -13.74
N HIS A 13 2.17 3.95 -14.35
CA HIS A 13 0.83 4.10 -13.76
C HIS A 13 -0.07 2.93 -14.12
N LEU A 14 -1.00 2.61 -13.25
CA LEU A 14 -1.94 1.49 -13.41
C LEU A 14 -2.68 1.54 -14.75
N SER A 15 -3.22 2.71 -15.13
CA SER A 15 -3.92 2.90 -16.40
C SER A 15 -3.06 2.58 -17.63
N THR A 16 -1.81 3.05 -17.62
CA THR A 16 -0.84 2.77 -18.68
C THR A 16 -0.52 1.29 -18.77
N HIS A 17 -0.36 0.62 -17.62
CA HIS A 17 -0.09 -0.82 -17.60
C HIS A 17 -1.28 -1.65 -18.09
N GLU A 18 -2.52 -1.27 -17.76
CA GLU A 18 -3.71 -1.93 -18.30
C GLU A 18 -3.83 -1.78 -19.83
N GLU A 19 -3.56 -0.59 -20.35
CA GLU A 19 -3.53 -0.35 -21.80
C GLU A 19 -2.45 -1.21 -22.49
N SER A 20 -1.23 -1.24 -21.93
CA SER A 20 -0.12 -2.05 -22.44
C SER A 20 -0.39 -3.55 -22.34
N LEU A 21 -1.09 -4.04 -21.33
CA LEU A 21 -1.57 -5.41 -21.27
C LEU A 21 -2.54 -5.71 -22.42
N LEU A 22 -3.51 -4.83 -22.62
CA LEU A 22 -4.56 -5.05 -23.63
C LEU A 22 -4.03 -4.93 -25.07
N SER A 23 -3.00 -4.11 -25.30
CA SER A 23 -2.29 -4.02 -26.59
C SER A 23 -1.32 -5.17 -26.83
N GLY A 24 -0.92 -5.90 -25.80
CA GLY A 24 0.05 -6.98 -25.86
C GLY A 24 1.52 -6.53 -25.76
N GLU A 25 1.76 -5.25 -25.46
CA GLU A 25 3.10 -4.71 -25.18
C GLU A 25 3.64 -5.18 -23.83
N LEU A 26 2.74 -5.48 -22.89
CA LEU A 26 3.05 -6.02 -21.58
C LEU A 26 2.39 -7.38 -21.41
N ASP A 27 3.07 -8.32 -20.77
CA ASP A 27 2.52 -9.64 -20.46
C ASP A 27 1.84 -9.69 -19.11
N MET A 28 2.38 -9.00 -18.10
CA MET A 28 1.89 -8.98 -16.74
C MET A 28 2.42 -7.75 -16.00
N PHE A 29 1.66 -7.26 -15.04
CA PHE A 29 2.19 -6.34 -14.01
C PHE A 29 1.75 -6.76 -12.61
N PHE A 30 2.42 -6.22 -11.60
CA PHE A 30 2.02 -6.34 -10.20
C PHE A 30 1.58 -4.98 -9.67
N GLY A 31 0.50 -4.95 -8.91
CA GLY A 31 0.01 -3.68 -8.36
C GLY A 31 -1.15 -3.82 -7.40
N TYR A 32 -1.47 -2.69 -6.76
CA TYR A 32 -2.67 -2.55 -5.95
C TYR A 32 -3.82 -2.08 -6.82
N ASN A 33 -4.92 -2.81 -6.82
CA ASN A 33 -6.05 -2.55 -7.70
C ASN A 33 -7.30 -2.23 -6.89
N SER A 34 -7.87 -1.05 -7.12
CA SER A 34 -9.16 -0.62 -6.57
C SER A 34 -10.34 -0.94 -7.50
N VAL A 35 -10.08 -1.07 -8.79
CA VAL A 35 -11.11 -1.33 -9.81
C VAL A 35 -10.66 -2.48 -10.70
N SER A 36 -11.58 -3.40 -11.02
CA SER A 36 -11.29 -4.52 -11.92
C SER A 36 -11.76 -4.26 -13.35
N ASN A 37 -10.92 -4.61 -14.32
CA ASN A 37 -11.25 -4.61 -15.74
C ASN A 37 -11.67 -6.03 -16.15
N SER A 38 -12.87 -6.19 -16.75
CA SER A 38 -13.42 -7.51 -17.10
C SER A 38 -12.61 -8.30 -18.15
N ARG A 39 -11.70 -7.63 -18.87
CA ARG A 39 -10.78 -8.25 -19.84
C ARG A 39 -9.48 -8.74 -19.23
N LEU A 40 -9.24 -8.46 -17.96
CA LEU A 40 -8.04 -8.82 -17.22
C LEU A 40 -8.37 -9.85 -16.13
N SER A 41 -7.38 -10.65 -15.79
CA SER A 41 -7.39 -11.58 -14.66
C SER A 41 -6.51 -11.00 -13.54
N TYR A 42 -6.97 -11.14 -12.31
CA TYR A 42 -6.31 -10.63 -11.10
C TYR A 42 -6.05 -11.79 -10.15
N GLU A 43 -4.80 -12.07 -9.89
CA GLU A 43 -4.40 -13.12 -8.95
C GLU A 43 -3.73 -12.50 -7.74
N THR A 44 -4.40 -12.51 -6.59
CA THR A 44 -3.89 -11.92 -5.35
C THR A 44 -2.64 -12.65 -4.87
N ILE A 45 -1.56 -11.90 -4.66
CA ILE A 45 -0.30 -12.36 -4.10
C ILE A 45 -0.34 -12.30 -2.57
N TYR A 46 -0.72 -11.14 -2.03
CA TYR A 46 -0.95 -10.90 -0.60
C TYR A 46 -1.97 -9.77 -0.40
N GLU A 47 -2.43 -9.65 0.84
CA GLU A 47 -3.32 -8.56 1.27
C GLU A 47 -2.55 -7.59 2.16
N ASP A 48 -2.66 -6.30 1.87
CA ASP A 48 -1.98 -5.23 2.58
C ASP A 48 -2.95 -4.42 3.46
N ARG A 49 -2.40 -3.48 4.21
CA ARG A 49 -3.15 -2.55 5.08
C ARG A 49 -2.61 -1.15 4.90
N LEU A 50 -3.52 -0.17 4.90
CA LEU A 50 -3.15 1.24 4.96
C LEU A 50 -2.82 1.61 6.40
N VAL A 51 -1.69 2.24 6.58
CA VAL A 51 -1.19 2.66 7.90
C VAL A 51 -0.62 4.08 7.82
N ILE A 52 -0.54 4.70 8.99
CA ILE A 52 0.21 5.94 9.22
C ILE A 52 1.32 5.71 10.23
N VAL A 53 2.32 6.56 10.21
CA VAL A 53 3.40 6.58 11.19
C VAL A 53 3.34 7.91 11.95
N LEU A 54 3.35 7.85 13.28
CA LEU A 54 3.38 9.03 14.14
C LEU A 54 4.49 8.88 15.20
N PRO A 55 4.98 9.98 15.79
CA PRO A 55 5.77 9.90 17.01
C PRO A 55 4.96 9.22 18.14
N LYS A 56 5.57 8.36 18.94
CA LYS A 56 4.90 7.71 20.09
C LYS A 56 4.26 8.70 21.06
N LYS A 57 4.84 9.90 21.18
CA LYS A 57 4.34 10.97 22.06
C LYS A 57 3.25 11.82 21.42
N HIS A 58 2.82 11.52 20.22
CA HIS A 58 1.77 12.28 19.53
C HIS A 58 0.44 12.14 20.31
N PRO A 59 -0.32 13.24 20.57
CA PRO A 59 -1.54 13.17 21.38
C PRO A 59 -2.58 12.17 20.84
N ALA A 60 -2.72 12.05 19.52
CA ALA A 60 -3.67 11.14 18.90
C ALA A 60 -3.43 9.67 19.25
N THR A 61 -2.22 9.28 19.64
CA THR A 61 -1.92 7.88 20.00
C THR A 61 -2.73 7.37 21.20
N ALA A 62 -3.17 8.29 22.08
CA ALA A 62 -4.04 7.97 23.21
C ALA A 62 -5.47 7.53 22.79
N HIS A 63 -5.86 7.77 21.53
CA HIS A 63 -7.15 7.38 20.97
C HIS A 63 -7.06 6.13 20.08
N ALA A 64 -5.87 5.52 19.99
CA ALA A 64 -5.69 4.31 19.21
C ALA A 64 -6.39 3.12 19.92
N GLU A 65 -7.11 2.33 19.14
CA GLU A 65 -7.93 1.21 19.62
C GLU A 65 -7.38 -0.11 19.09
N LYS A 66 -7.43 -1.15 19.91
CA LYS A 66 -7.16 -2.52 19.44
C LYS A 66 -8.43 -3.08 18.80
N LYS A 67 -8.35 -3.51 17.53
CA LYS A 67 -9.43 -4.17 16.78
C LYS A 67 -8.95 -5.53 16.28
N ASP A 68 -9.77 -6.56 16.38
CA ASP A 68 -9.41 -7.94 15.99
C ASP A 68 -9.12 -8.08 14.49
N THR A 69 -9.65 -7.16 13.67
CA THR A 69 -9.43 -7.12 12.21
C THR A 69 -8.12 -6.40 11.83
N CYS A 70 -7.48 -5.72 12.77
CA CYS A 70 -6.30 -4.89 12.54
C CYS A 70 -5.03 -5.57 13.05
N ILE A 71 -3.93 -5.42 12.29
CA ILE A 71 -2.60 -5.90 12.69
C ILE A 71 -1.85 -4.89 13.56
N TYR A 72 -2.25 -3.62 13.52
CA TYR A 72 -1.76 -2.52 14.36
C TYR A 72 -2.92 -1.89 15.12
N PRO A 73 -2.68 -1.14 16.21
CA PRO A 73 -3.72 -0.32 16.81
C PRO A 73 -4.36 0.58 15.74
N TRP A 74 -5.68 0.63 15.72
CA TRP A 74 -6.45 1.40 14.76
C TRP A 74 -6.70 2.82 15.27
N LEU A 75 -6.58 3.80 14.40
CA LEU A 75 -6.87 5.20 14.72
C LEU A 75 -7.89 5.76 13.72
N ASP A 76 -8.96 6.36 14.24
CA ASP A 76 -9.83 7.22 13.45
C ASP A 76 -9.10 8.51 13.09
N LEU A 77 -9.04 8.84 11.79
CA LEU A 77 -8.33 10.02 11.31
C LEU A 77 -8.94 11.35 11.79
N SER A 78 -10.18 11.35 12.31
CA SER A 78 -10.77 12.53 12.94
C SER A 78 -9.92 13.08 14.12
N HIS A 79 -9.17 12.21 14.80
CA HIS A 79 -8.26 12.62 15.88
C HIS A 79 -7.01 13.37 15.40
N VAL A 80 -6.73 13.35 14.10
CA VAL A 80 -5.64 14.08 13.44
C VAL A 80 -6.14 15.04 12.35
N ALA A 81 -7.45 15.31 12.29
CA ALA A 81 -8.09 16.10 11.23
C ALA A 81 -7.51 17.52 11.07
N LYS A 82 -6.98 18.10 12.16
CA LYS A 82 -6.36 19.44 12.16
C LYS A 82 -4.88 19.42 11.83
N GLU A 83 -4.30 18.23 11.72
CA GLU A 83 -2.90 18.07 11.37
C GLU A 83 -2.69 18.32 9.86
N ARG A 84 -1.44 18.54 9.50
CA ARG A 84 -1.05 18.59 8.10
C ARG A 84 -0.96 17.17 7.54
N PHE A 85 -1.64 16.91 6.44
CA PHE A 85 -1.51 15.63 5.74
C PHE A 85 -0.44 15.70 4.65
N ILE A 86 0.43 14.71 4.63
CA ILE A 86 1.48 14.53 3.63
C ILE A 86 0.99 13.44 2.67
N LEU A 87 0.46 13.87 1.53
CA LEU A 87 -0.26 13.03 0.60
C LEU A 87 0.58 12.75 -0.66
N GLN A 88 0.38 11.59 -1.25
CA GLN A 88 1.00 11.26 -2.52
C GLN A 88 0.38 12.06 -3.67
N HIS A 89 1.10 12.19 -4.79
CA HIS A 89 0.54 12.80 -5.99
C HIS A 89 -0.63 11.97 -6.54
N SER A 90 -1.58 12.63 -7.21
CA SER A 90 -2.83 12.04 -7.70
C SER A 90 -2.67 10.89 -8.71
N ASN A 91 -1.50 10.76 -9.29
CA ASN A 91 -1.16 9.71 -10.25
C ASN A 91 -0.54 8.45 -9.61
N GLN A 92 -0.40 8.41 -8.28
CA GLN A 92 0.13 7.26 -7.56
C GLN A 92 -0.99 6.37 -7.02
N SER A 93 -0.80 5.05 -7.07
CA SER A 93 -1.82 4.06 -6.70
C SER A 93 -2.28 4.17 -5.23
N ILE A 94 -1.39 4.57 -4.34
CA ILE A 94 -1.73 4.74 -2.92
C ILE A 94 -2.64 5.96 -2.67
N ARG A 95 -2.65 6.95 -3.57
CA ARG A 95 -3.43 8.18 -3.40
C ARG A 95 -4.92 7.92 -3.25
N GLN A 96 -5.49 6.99 -4.00
CA GLN A 96 -6.90 6.62 -3.86
C GLN A 96 -7.19 6.04 -2.47
N LEU A 97 -6.29 5.20 -1.96
CA LEU A 97 -6.43 4.62 -0.63
C LEU A 97 -6.36 5.68 0.48
N GLU A 98 -5.52 6.71 0.32
CA GLU A 98 -5.47 7.86 1.22
C GLU A 98 -6.81 8.62 1.24
N GLU A 99 -7.37 8.88 0.07
CA GLU A 99 -8.67 9.57 -0.07
C GLU A 99 -9.82 8.75 0.50
N ASP A 100 -9.84 7.45 0.26
CA ASP A 100 -10.84 6.53 0.80
C ASP A 100 -10.78 6.49 2.35
N ALA A 101 -9.58 6.48 2.93
CA ALA A 101 -9.41 6.49 4.38
C ALA A 101 -9.82 7.83 5.01
N LEU A 102 -9.52 8.95 4.36
CA LEU A 102 -9.97 10.27 4.78
C LEU A 102 -11.50 10.38 4.73
N LEU A 103 -12.11 9.87 3.64
CA LEU A 103 -13.57 9.83 3.48
C LEU A 103 -14.22 8.95 4.54
N TYR A 104 -13.63 7.79 4.85
CA TYR A 104 -14.15 6.87 5.89
C TYR A 104 -14.27 7.57 7.25
N SER A 105 -13.33 8.43 7.59
CA SER A 105 -13.30 9.18 8.85
C SER A 105 -13.95 10.57 8.77
N ASP A 106 -14.62 10.89 7.64
CA ASP A 106 -15.24 12.20 7.37
C ASP A 106 -14.24 13.38 7.56
N VAL A 107 -13.00 13.18 7.11
CA VAL A 107 -11.92 14.16 7.24
C VAL A 107 -11.64 14.84 5.91
N LEU A 108 -11.79 16.16 5.89
CA LEU A 108 -11.34 17.02 4.80
C LEU A 108 -10.09 17.79 5.26
N PRO A 109 -8.88 17.43 4.80
CA PRO A 109 -7.65 18.08 5.24
C PRO A 109 -7.61 19.56 4.86
N GLU A 110 -7.40 20.44 5.85
CA GLU A 110 -7.22 21.88 5.62
C GLU A 110 -5.80 22.18 5.09
N LEU A 111 -4.81 21.41 5.54
CA LEU A 111 -3.40 21.58 5.19
C LEU A 111 -2.86 20.30 4.56
N THR A 112 -2.32 20.41 3.35
CA THR A 112 -1.73 19.28 2.64
C THR A 112 -0.36 19.61 2.06
N TYR A 113 0.58 18.65 2.14
CA TYR A 113 1.77 18.59 1.30
C TYR A 113 1.59 17.48 0.29
N LYS A 114 2.07 17.68 -0.94
CA LYS A 114 2.13 16.64 -1.96
C LYS A 114 3.57 16.22 -2.18
N ILE A 115 3.82 14.92 -2.12
CA ILE A 115 5.15 14.35 -2.29
C ILE A 115 5.12 13.16 -3.26
N SER A 116 6.28 12.82 -3.80
CA SER A 116 6.47 11.65 -4.68
C SER A 116 7.11 10.48 -3.95
N SER A 117 7.80 10.74 -2.84
CA SER A 117 8.56 9.73 -2.10
C SER A 117 7.84 9.36 -0.80
N ILE A 118 7.40 8.12 -0.70
CA ILE A 118 6.79 7.56 0.52
C ILE A 118 7.80 7.65 1.68
N ASP A 119 9.07 7.29 1.45
CA ASP A 119 10.11 7.35 2.49
C ASP A 119 10.28 8.76 3.05
N ALA A 120 10.35 9.78 2.17
CA ALA A 120 10.43 11.18 2.62
C ALA A 120 9.21 11.59 3.45
N GLY A 121 8.01 11.16 3.06
CA GLY A 121 6.77 11.41 3.81
C GLY A 121 6.80 10.80 5.21
N ILE A 122 7.21 9.56 5.30
CA ILE A 122 7.36 8.86 6.59
C ILE A 122 8.40 9.54 7.47
N ARG A 123 9.56 9.96 6.92
CA ARG A 123 10.58 10.69 7.69
C ARG A 123 10.06 12.03 8.25
N LEU A 124 9.26 12.75 7.45
CA LEU A 124 8.62 13.98 7.92
C LEU A 124 7.60 13.69 9.05
N ALA A 125 6.81 12.64 8.91
CA ALA A 125 5.84 12.22 9.93
C ALA A 125 6.52 11.79 11.24
N GLU A 126 7.63 11.04 11.18
CA GLU A 126 8.44 10.67 12.35
C GLU A 126 8.96 11.88 13.13
N GLN A 127 9.17 13.01 12.45
CA GLN A 127 9.59 14.28 13.06
C GLN A 127 8.42 15.17 13.48
N GLY A 128 7.17 14.70 13.34
CA GLY A 128 5.97 15.46 13.71
C GLY A 128 5.60 16.59 12.75
N TYR A 129 6.08 16.59 11.51
CA TYR A 129 5.71 17.59 10.50
C TYR A 129 4.34 17.35 9.85
N GLY A 130 3.67 16.25 10.17
CA GLY A 130 2.34 15.92 9.69
C GLY A 130 2.06 14.43 9.71
N VAL A 131 0.96 14.03 9.10
CA VAL A 131 0.47 12.66 9.00
C VAL A 131 0.76 12.14 7.59
N ALA A 132 1.57 11.09 7.46
CA ALA A 132 1.88 10.44 6.19
C ALA A 132 1.34 9.02 6.16
N PHE A 133 0.73 8.65 5.03
CA PHE A 133 0.24 7.31 4.77
C PHE A 133 1.32 6.44 4.14
N THR A 134 1.23 5.15 4.42
CA THR A 134 1.99 4.13 3.71
C THR A 134 1.22 2.79 3.75
N LEU A 135 1.72 1.82 3.01
CA LEU A 135 1.25 0.45 3.11
C LEU A 135 2.15 -0.34 4.06
N ASN A 136 1.55 -1.28 4.78
CA ASN A 136 2.28 -2.09 5.74
C ASN A 136 3.48 -2.83 5.10
N SER A 137 3.36 -3.30 3.87
CA SER A 137 4.45 -3.95 3.14
C SER A 137 5.69 -3.05 2.96
N TYR A 138 5.50 -1.74 2.77
CA TYR A 138 6.60 -0.79 2.65
C TYR A 138 7.41 -0.63 3.95
N LEU A 139 6.78 -0.85 5.09
CA LEU A 139 7.44 -0.72 6.39
C LEU A 139 8.58 -1.73 6.58
N SER A 140 8.50 -2.89 5.91
CA SER A 140 9.56 -3.90 5.96
C SER A 140 10.88 -3.41 5.34
N THR A 141 10.82 -2.43 4.45
CA THR A 141 11.99 -1.83 3.78
C THR A 141 12.47 -0.55 4.46
N LEU A 142 11.68 -0.01 5.41
CA LEU A 142 11.98 1.24 6.12
C LEU A 142 12.48 0.94 7.53
N LYS A 143 13.64 1.48 7.87
CA LYS A 143 14.11 1.49 9.26
C LYS A 143 13.44 2.66 9.97
N LEU A 144 12.32 2.41 10.65
CA LEU A 144 11.62 3.41 11.45
C LEU A 144 12.41 3.79 12.71
N SER A 145 12.17 5.00 13.20
CA SER A 145 12.66 5.42 14.51
C SER A 145 12.05 4.54 15.62
N PRO A 146 12.82 4.17 16.66
CA PRO A 146 12.26 3.49 17.83
C PRO A 146 11.20 4.32 18.57
N ASP A 147 11.18 5.64 18.36
CA ASP A 147 10.20 6.56 18.93
C ASP A 147 8.94 6.75 18.07
N SER A 148 8.81 5.97 17.00
CA SER A 148 7.62 5.97 16.13
C SER A 148 6.64 4.87 16.49
N ILE A 149 5.37 5.10 16.20
CA ILE A 149 4.28 4.13 16.28
C ILE A 149 3.60 4.00 14.93
N ILE A 150 3.24 2.77 14.58
CA ILE A 150 2.45 2.45 13.40
C ILE A 150 0.98 2.32 13.83
N LEU A 151 0.09 2.97 13.10
CA LEU A 151 -1.34 2.93 13.35
C LEU A 151 -2.08 2.58 12.06
N GLN A 152 -2.99 1.60 12.11
CA GLN A 152 -3.85 1.29 10.99
C GLN A 152 -4.98 2.30 10.90
N VAL A 153 -5.38 2.70 9.69
CA VAL A 153 -6.37 3.75 9.45
C VAL A 153 -7.35 3.36 8.34
N GLY A 154 -8.44 4.13 8.20
CA GLY A 154 -9.53 3.85 7.27
C GLY A 154 -10.42 2.71 7.76
N ASP A 155 -11.14 2.05 6.84
CA ASP A 155 -11.98 0.92 7.19
C ASP A 155 -11.14 -0.20 7.81
N PRO A 156 -11.38 -0.58 9.10
CA PRO A 156 -10.59 -1.59 9.78
C PRO A 156 -10.74 -3.01 9.20
N THR A 157 -11.75 -3.23 8.36
CA THR A 157 -12.00 -4.52 7.70
C THR A 157 -11.38 -4.59 6.30
N LEU A 158 -10.97 -3.44 5.75
CA LEU A 158 -10.44 -3.36 4.40
C LEU A 158 -9.11 -4.11 4.28
N LYS A 159 -9.06 -4.99 3.29
CA LYS A 159 -7.88 -5.70 2.84
C LYS A 159 -7.53 -5.21 1.45
N ILE A 160 -6.32 -4.74 1.26
CA ILE A 160 -5.86 -4.15 0.02
C ILE A 160 -5.09 -5.22 -0.76
N PRO A 161 -5.66 -5.81 -1.84
CA PRO A 161 -5.00 -6.86 -2.57
C PRO A 161 -3.83 -6.28 -3.40
N PHE A 162 -2.65 -6.85 -3.22
CA PHE A 162 -1.55 -6.74 -4.17
C PHE A 162 -1.62 -7.93 -5.11
N SER A 163 -1.79 -7.69 -6.38
CA SER A 163 -2.13 -8.72 -7.36
C SER A 163 -1.19 -8.74 -8.55
N ALA A 164 -0.99 -9.93 -9.10
CA ALA A 164 -0.54 -10.11 -10.47
C ALA A 164 -1.73 -9.88 -11.41
N VAL A 165 -1.53 -9.07 -12.44
CA VAL A 165 -2.56 -8.72 -13.42
C VAL A 165 -2.07 -9.09 -14.80
N TYR A 166 -2.86 -9.83 -15.55
CA TYR A 166 -2.56 -10.30 -16.90
C TYR A 166 -3.83 -10.43 -17.74
N ARG A 167 -3.71 -10.62 -19.04
CA ARG A 167 -4.88 -10.77 -19.92
C ARG A 167 -5.68 -12.01 -19.59
N LYS A 168 -6.99 -11.90 -19.61
CA LYS A 168 -7.88 -13.02 -19.49
C LYS A 168 -7.65 -14.01 -20.62
N GLY A 169 -7.47 -15.29 -20.29
CA GLY A 169 -7.08 -16.35 -21.23
C GLY A 169 -5.60 -16.72 -21.18
N ASP A 170 -4.76 -15.91 -20.55
CA ASP A 170 -3.32 -16.17 -20.37
C ASP A 170 -3.00 -16.96 -19.09
N GLU A 171 -4.01 -17.39 -18.33
CA GLU A 171 -3.88 -18.04 -17.01
C GLU A 171 -2.97 -19.29 -17.03
N ALA A 172 -2.96 -20.01 -18.14
CA ALA A 172 -2.19 -21.24 -18.30
C ALA A 172 -0.74 -21.00 -18.78
N ARG A 173 -0.32 -19.78 -19.04
CA ARG A 173 1.04 -19.48 -19.49
C ARG A 173 2.05 -19.78 -18.38
N LYS A 174 2.94 -20.72 -18.63
CA LYS A 174 3.90 -21.21 -17.63
C LYS A 174 4.84 -20.11 -17.12
N GLU A 175 5.24 -19.21 -18.01
CA GLU A 175 6.11 -18.08 -17.69
C GLU A 175 5.45 -17.13 -16.67
N LEU A 176 4.17 -16.82 -16.86
CA LEU A 176 3.41 -15.96 -15.95
C LEU A 176 3.25 -16.66 -14.59
N GLN A 177 2.87 -17.92 -14.59
CA GLN A 177 2.69 -18.69 -13.35
C GLN A 177 4.01 -18.81 -12.56
N GLU A 178 5.13 -18.94 -13.21
CA GLU A 178 6.44 -18.97 -12.55
C GLU A 178 6.78 -17.61 -11.93
N TRP A 179 6.50 -16.49 -12.61
CA TRP A 179 6.69 -15.16 -12.05
C TRP A 179 5.78 -14.91 -10.84
N ILE A 180 4.51 -15.32 -10.92
CA ILE A 180 3.56 -15.24 -9.79
C ILE A 180 4.10 -16.04 -8.61
N ARG A 181 4.58 -17.26 -8.83
CA ARG A 181 5.16 -18.13 -7.81
C ARG A 181 6.40 -17.50 -7.16
N ILE A 182 7.32 -16.95 -7.97
CA ILE A 182 8.53 -16.28 -7.48
C ILE A 182 8.15 -15.05 -6.64
N THR A 183 7.26 -14.21 -7.15
CA THR A 183 6.82 -12.99 -6.44
C THR A 183 6.13 -13.34 -5.13
N ARG A 184 5.29 -14.38 -5.11
CA ARG A 184 4.63 -14.87 -3.88
C ARG A 184 5.66 -15.34 -2.85
N ASN A 185 6.67 -16.08 -3.25
CA ASN A 185 7.74 -16.55 -2.35
C ASN A 185 8.54 -15.37 -1.78
N ILE A 186 8.84 -14.36 -2.60
CA ILE A 186 9.52 -13.14 -2.15
C ILE A 186 8.62 -12.37 -1.18
N ALA A 187 7.35 -12.19 -1.52
CA ALA A 187 6.39 -11.50 -0.66
C ALA A 187 6.25 -12.16 0.72
N PHE A 188 6.26 -13.49 0.79
CA PHE A 188 6.26 -14.22 2.07
C PHE A 188 7.55 -14.01 2.88
N ALA A 189 8.69 -13.83 2.22
CA ALA A 189 9.96 -13.54 2.91
C ALA A 189 9.99 -12.11 3.49
N PHE A 190 9.24 -11.20 2.90
CA PHE A 190 9.01 -9.82 3.36
C PHE A 190 7.63 -9.64 4.03
N ALA A 191 6.91 -10.75 4.29
CA ALA A 191 5.63 -10.70 4.97
C ALA A 191 5.75 -9.85 6.25
N PRO A 192 4.72 -9.04 6.55
CA PRO A 192 4.78 -8.06 7.62
C PRO A 192 5.31 -8.71 8.89
N LEU A 193 6.18 -7.99 9.56
CA LEU A 193 6.71 -8.37 10.87
C LEU A 193 5.54 -8.89 11.71
N LYS A 194 5.52 -10.20 11.93
CA LYS A 194 4.56 -10.83 12.84
C LYS A 194 4.71 -10.11 14.16
N GLU A 195 3.60 -9.56 14.64
CA GLU A 195 3.41 -9.12 16.01
C GLU A 195 4.64 -8.40 16.61
N TYR A 196 4.67 -7.08 16.47
CA TYR A 196 5.31 -6.30 17.51
C TYR A 196 4.50 -6.57 18.77
N ASP A 197 5.11 -7.22 19.76
CA ASP A 197 4.60 -7.32 21.11
C ASP A 197 4.13 -5.93 21.53
N CYS A 198 2.81 -5.77 21.54
CA CYS A 198 2.17 -4.60 22.12
C CYS A 198 2.34 -4.75 23.63
N ILE A 199 3.35 -4.06 24.18
CA ILE A 199 3.42 -3.79 25.63
C ILE A 199 2.41 -2.72 25.98
#